data_e2b8feaf800584e146b8ff69c30aca20
#
_entry.id   e2b8feaf800584e146b8ff69c30aca20
#
_cell.length_a   1.000
_cell.length_b   1.000
_cell.length_c   1.000
_cell.angle_alpha   90.00
_cell.angle_beta   90.00
_cell.angle_gamma   90.00
#
_symmetry.space_group_name_H-M   'P 1'
#
loop_
_entity.id
_entity.type
_entity.pdbx_description
1 polymer ?
#
loop_
_entity_poly.entity_id
_entity_poly.type
_entity_poly.pdbx_seq_one_letter_code
_entity_poly.pdbx_strand_id
1 'polypeptide(L)'
;MPFVTAGTIQLYYEVHGPAPGTAPAIVFAHGAGGNHLSWWQQVPHFSGRYTCVTFDHRGFGQSVEPDDGPGGAAFVTDLGALLDHLGLARVTLVAQSMGGWTCLGFTLRHPQRVDKLVMCDTHGGLASDEIAQVWRAALRAAGDLPAGVHPAAGVRMAREQPALHFLYAQINALNPARSLSTLGALLSAAGAPTVADVGALEVPVLFIAGEEDVVIPPRMLAIASGCFRNARLESVPAAGHSVYFERPSVFNEIVERFVGG
;
A
#
# COMPACT_ATOMS: atom_id res chain seq x y z
N MET A 1 -12.88 -6.60 -20.53
CA MET A 1 -13.19 -5.51 -19.57
C MET A 1 -12.30 -5.68 -18.38
N PRO A 2 -11.79 -4.64 -17.74
CA PRO A 2 -10.76 -4.74 -16.68
C PRO A 2 -11.38 -5.13 -15.33
N PHE A 3 -12.11 -6.22 -15.26
CA PHE A 3 -12.70 -6.78 -14.06
C PHE A 3 -12.42 -8.26 -13.95
N VAL A 4 -12.14 -8.72 -12.73
CA VAL A 4 -12.03 -10.13 -12.38
C VAL A 4 -12.99 -10.47 -11.25
N THR A 5 -13.60 -11.65 -11.30
CA THR A 5 -14.43 -12.15 -10.20
C THR A 5 -13.55 -12.55 -9.02
N ALA A 6 -13.71 -11.87 -7.89
CA ALA A 6 -13.03 -12.15 -6.64
C ALA A 6 -14.08 -12.42 -5.55
N GLY A 7 -14.38 -13.71 -5.34
CA GLY A 7 -15.48 -14.11 -4.47
C GLY A 7 -16.82 -13.56 -4.96
N THR A 8 -17.42 -12.66 -4.19
CA THR A 8 -18.76 -12.08 -4.46
C THR A 8 -18.73 -10.77 -5.23
N ILE A 9 -17.54 -10.23 -5.55
CA ILE A 9 -17.41 -8.94 -6.23
C ILE A 9 -16.72 -9.04 -7.60
N GLN A 10 -16.87 -7.98 -8.40
CA GLN A 10 -16.04 -7.71 -9.55
C GLN A 10 -14.94 -6.75 -9.11
N LEU A 11 -13.69 -7.25 -9.07
CA LEU A 11 -12.51 -6.47 -8.72
C LEU A 11 -11.99 -5.75 -9.96
N TYR A 12 -11.91 -4.43 -9.92
CA TYR A 12 -11.37 -3.61 -11.00
C TYR A 12 -9.85 -3.65 -10.98
N TYR A 13 -9.24 -3.78 -12.15
CA TYR A 13 -7.79 -3.71 -12.33
C TYR A 13 -7.40 -3.11 -13.68
N GLU A 14 -6.16 -2.65 -13.78
CA GLU A 14 -5.54 -2.23 -15.04
C GLU A 14 -4.18 -2.90 -15.21
N VAL A 15 -3.79 -3.15 -16.46
CA VAL A 15 -2.48 -3.67 -16.83
C VAL A 15 -1.82 -2.71 -17.81
N HIS A 16 -0.60 -2.30 -17.51
CA HIS A 16 0.19 -1.38 -18.33
C HIS A 16 1.56 -1.96 -18.63
N GLY A 17 2.11 -1.65 -19.81
CA GLY A 17 3.41 -2.14 -20.27
C GLY A 17 3.31 -3.52 -20.94
N PRO A 18 4.36 -4.37 -20.83
CA PRO A 18 4.37 -5.70 -21.43
C PRO A 18 3.21 -6.57 -20.96
N ALA A 19 2.73 -7.45 -21.83
CA ALA A 19 1.64 -8.37 -21.49
C ALA A 19 2.02 -9.28 -20.29
N PRO A 20 1.05 -9.70 -19.45
CA PRO A 20 1.29 -10.63 -18.36
C PRO A 20 2.05 -11.88 -18.82
N GLY A 21 3.06 -12.27 -18.05
CA GLY A 21 3.93 -13.43 -18.35
C GLY A 21 5.04 -13.18 -19.38
N THR A 22 5.13 -11.99 -20.00
CA THR A 22 6.17 -11.65 -20.97
C THR A 22 7.32 -10.81 -20.39
N ALA A 23 7.12 -10.23 -19.19
CA ALA A 23 8.10 -9.49 -18.42
C ALA A 23 7.87 -9.70 -16.92
N PRO A 24 8.84 -9.36 -16.04
CA PRO A 24 8.60 -9.33 -14.60
C PRO A 24 7.44 -8.39 -14.25
N ALA A 25 6.61 -8.78 -13.28
CA ALA A 25 5.42 -8.03 -12.92
C ALA A 25 5.59 -7.28 -11.60
N ILE A 26 5.08 -6.04 -11.56
CA ILE A 26 4.91 -5.23 -10.36
C ILE A 26 3.43 -4.99 -10.14
N VAL A 27 2.92 -5.34 -8.96
CA VAL A 27 1.53 -5.12 -8.57
C VAL A 27 1.49 -4.05 -7.50
N PHE A 28 0.72 -3.02 -7.73
CA PHE A 28 0.60 -1.83 -6.88
C PHE A 28 -0.70 -1.87 -6.08
N ALA A 29 -0.58 -1.94 -4.75
CA ALA A 29 -1.69 -1.98 -3.81
C ALA A 29 -1.83 -0.64 -3.07
N HIS A 30 -2.92 0.09 -3.34
CA HIS A 30 -3.16 1.44 -2.81
C HIS A 30 -3.54 1.45 -1.32
N GLY A 31 -3.38 2.60 -0.67
CA GLY A 31 -3.85 2.89 0.67
C GLY A 31 -5.34 3.28 0.73
N ALA A 32 -5.84 3.51 1.95
CA ALA A 32 -7.27 3.82 2.18
C ALA A 32 -7.74 5.14 1.54
N GLY A 33 -6.83 6.05 1.23
CA GLY A 33 -7.12 7.29 0.49
C GLY A 33 -7.03 7.17 -1.01
N GLY A 34 -6.68 5.99 -1.55
CA GLY A 34 -6.37 5.78 -2.96
C GLY A 34 -7.28 4.80 -3.67
N ASN A 35 -6.99 4.61 -4.93
CA ASN A 35 -7.53 3.60 -5.85
C ASN A 35 -6.49 3.34 -6.95
N HIS A 36 -6.83 2.65 -8.04
CA HIS A 36 -5.91 2.37 -9.16
C HIS A 36 -5.20 3.61 -9.68
N LEU A 37 -5.83 4.80 -9.66
CA LEU A 37 -5.25 6.06 -10.14
C LEU A 37 -4.14 6.59 -9.24
N SER A 38 -4.00 6.12 -8.02
CA SER A 38 -2.95 6.57 -7.09
C SER A 38 -1.54 6.41 -7.65
N TRP A 39 -1.35 5.45 -8.54
CA TRP A 39 -0.05 5.05 -9.09
C TRP A 39 0.29 5.71 -10.43
N TRP A 40 -0.37 6.82 -10.76
CA TRP A 40 -0.23 7.53 -12.03
C TRP A 40 1.20 8.01 -12.33
N GLN A 41 2.04 8.18 -11.32
CA GLN A 41 3.45 8.55 -11.46
C GLN A 41 4.39 7.34 -11.54
N GLN A 42 4.00 6.19 -10.97
CA GLN A 42 4.77 4.96 -10.96
C GLN A 42 4.57 4.16 -12.23
N VAL A 43 3.32 4.04 -12.68
CA VAL A 43 3.00 3.27 -13.90
C VAL A 43 3.79 3.73 -15.11
N PRO A 44 3.85 5.02 -15.49
CA PRO A 44 4.66 5.46 -16.63
C PRO A 44 6.16 5.21 -16.46
N HIS A 45 6.68 5.24 -15.22
CA HIS A 45 8.09 5.00 -14.94
C HIS A 45 8.47 3.53 -15.14
N PHE A 46 7.65 2.60 -14.67
CA PHE A 46 7.98 1.18 -14.66
C PHE A 46 7.47 0.41 -15.89
N SER A 47 6.40 0.86 -16.56
CA SER A 47 5.73 0.12 -17.62
C SER A 47 6.57 -0.10 -18.90
N GLY A 48 7.68 0.60 -19.06
CA GLY A 48 8.62 0.33 -20.15
C GLY A 48 9.38 -1.00 -20.01
N ARG A 49 9.46 -1.56 -18.81
CA ARG A 49 10.25 -2.77 -18.50
C ARG A 49 9.48 -3.85 -17.72
N TYR A 50 8.42 -3.47 -17.02
CA TYR A 50 7.64 -4.33 -16.16
C TYR A 50 6.17 -4.37 -16.61
N THR A 51 5.53 -5.52 -16.43
CA THR A 51 4.06 -5.59 -16.41
C THR A 51 3.58 -4.91 -15.14
N CYS A 52 3.00 -3.72 -15.25
CA CYS A 52 2.47 -2.97 -14.11
C CYS A 52 0.98 -3.26 -13.95
N VAL A 53 0.59 -3.76 -12.79
CA VAL A 53 -0.80 -4.02 -12.43
C VAL A 53 -1.22 -3.08 -11.32
N THR A 54 -2.29 -2.32 -11.54
CA THR A 54 -2.99 -1.56 -10.50
C THR A 54 -4.38 -2.13 -10.31
N PHE A 55 -4.95 -2.04 -9.13
CA PHE A 55 -6.30 -2.52 -8.85
C PHE A 55 -6.97 -1.68 -7.76
N ASP A 56 -8.28 -1.72 -7.73
CA ASP A 56 -9.05 -1.15 -6.62
C ASP A 56 -9.33 -2.25 -5.60
N HIS A 57 -8.91 -2.06 -4.34
CA HIS A 57 -9.33 -2.95 -3.27
C HIS A 57 -10.87 -3.00 -3.20
N ARG A 58 -11.40 -4.14 -2.76
CA ARG A 58 -12.85 -4.26 -2.53
C ARG A 58 -13.38 -3.11 -1.69
N GLY A 59 -14.50 -2.57 -2.10
CA GLY A 59 -15.10 -1.40 -1.48
C GLY A 59 -14.42 -0.06 -1.81
N PHE A 60 -13.44 -0.02 -2.72
CA PHE A 60 -12.79 1.21 -3.18
C PHE A 60 -12.96 1.36 -4.69
N GLY A 61 -12.90 2.61 -5.17
CA GLY A 61 -12.97 2.95 -6.58
C GLY A 61 -14.14 2.24 -7.29
N GLN A 62 -13.80 1.42 -8.29
CA GLN A 62 -14.78 0.68 -9.10
C GLN A 62 -15.06 -0.75 -8.57
N SER A 63 -14.35 -1.20 -7.52
CA SER A 63 -14.57 -2.51 -6.88
C SER A 63 -15.65 -2.42 -5.81
N VAL A 64 -16.90 -2.35 -6.24
CA VAL A 64 -18.05 -2.18 -5.34
C VAL A 64 -18.25 -3.43 -4.47
N GLU A 65 -18.41 -3.21 -3.18
CA GLU A 65 -18.67 -4.27 -2.19
C GLU A 65 -20.07 -4.08 -1.59
N PRO A 66 -20.88 -5.15 -1.45
CA PRO A 66 -22.13 -5.10 -0.68
C PRO A 66 -21.90 -4.76 0.79
N ASP A 67 -22.90 -4.19 1.46
CA ASP A 67 -22.81 -3.77 2.88
C ASP A 67 -22.50 -4.93 3.84
N ASP A 68 -22.89 -6.15 3.49
CA ASP A 68 -22.65 -7.39 4.25
C ASP A 68 -21.40 -8.16 3.77
N GLY A 69 -20.57 -7.52 2.95
CA GLY A 69 -19.34 -8.12 2.41
C GLY A 69 -18.27 -8.36 3.48
N PRO A 70 -17.30 -9.24 3.19
CA PRO A 70 -16.24 -9.62 4.12
C PRO A 70 -15.21 -8.52 4.40
N GLY A 71 -15.23 -7.41 3.67
CA GLY A 71 -14.29 -6.31 3.82
C GLY A 71 -12.84 -6.75 3.75
N GLY A 72 -12.01 -6.25 4.66
CA GLY A 72 -10.58 -6.54 4.72
C GLY A 72 -10.22 -8.02 4.85
N ALA A 73 -11.11 -8.86 5.37
CA ALA A 73 -10.85 -10.31 5.50
C ALA A 73 -10.62 -10.99 4.14
N ALA A 74 -11.12 -10.41 3.06
CA ALA A 74 -10.95 -10.94 1.71
C ALA A 74 -9.79 -10.32 0.90
N PHE A 75 -9.12 -9.31 1.39
CA PHE A 75 -8.06 -8.59 0.66
C PHE A 75 -6.99 -9.53 0.08
N VAL A 76 -6.54 -10.50 0.86
CA VAL A 76 -5.50 -11.46 0.45
C VAL A 76 -6.01 -12.41 -0.63
N THR A 77 -7.24 -12.89 -0.49
CA THR A 77 -7.86 -13.79 -1.48
C THR A 77 -8.19 -13.06 -2.77
N ASP A 78 -8.57 -11.78 -2.70
CA ASP A 78 -8.83 -10.96 -3.88
C ASP A 78 -7.55 -10.73 -4.70
N LEU A 79 -6.43 -10.43 -4.02
CA LEU A 79 -5.13 -10.33 -4.70
C LEU A 79 -4.76 -11.67 -5.35
N GLY A 80 -4.97 -12.79 -4.66
CA GLY A 80 -4.76 -14.13 -5.22
C GLY A 80 -5.56 -14.37 -6.49
N ALA A 81 -6.87 -14.07 -6.47
CA ALA A 81 -7.76 -14.21 -7.63
C ALA A 81 -7.32 -13.33 -8.82
N LEU A 82 -6.85 -12.10 -8.55
CA LEU A 82 -6.31 -11.22 -9.59
C LEU A 82 -5.05 -11.80 -10.24
N LEU A 83 -4.10 -12.27 -9.42
CA LEU A 83 -2.86 -12.86 -9.94
C LEU A 83 -3.11 -14.15 -10.73
N ASP A 84 -4.05 -14.98 -10.28
CA ASP A 84 -4.44 -16.21 -10.97
C ASP A 84 -5.11 -15.91 -12.31
N HIS A 85 -6.03 -14.93 -12.33
CA HIS A 85 -6.69 -14.47 -13.55
C HIS A 85 -5.69 -13.96 -14.61
N LEU A 86 -4.65 -13.25 -14.17
CA LEU A 86 -3.61 -12.72 -15.06
C LEU A 86 -2.51 -13.75 -15.40
N GLY A 87 -2.55 -14.95 -14.83
CA GLY A 87 -1.52 -15.97 -15.02
C GLY A 87 -0.16 -15.57 -14.45
N LEU A 88 -0.12 -14.69 -13.45
CA LEU A 88 1.10 -14.19 -12.82
C LEU A 88 1.54 -15.14 -11.70
N ALA A 89 2.49 -16.02 -11.99
CA ALA A 89 2.98 -17.02 -11.04
C ALA A 89 3.79 -16.37 -9.88
N ARG A 90 4.62 -15.37 -10.21
CA ARG A 90 5.43 -14.61 -9.24
C ARG A 90 5.43 -13.13 -9.60
N VAL A 91 5.42 -12.28 -8.57
CA VAL A 91 5.33 -10.82 -8.72
C VAL A 91 6.16 -10.09 -7.67
N THR A 92 6.55 -8.86 -7.96
CA THR A 92 6.92 -7.88 -6.94
C THR A 92 5.66 -7.16 -6.48
N LEU A 93 5.45 -7.07 -5.17
CA LEU A 93 4.34 -6.34 -4.57
C LEU A 93 4.82 -4.98 -4.06
N VAL A 94 4.10 -3.93 -4.42
CA VAL A 94 4.36 -2.56 -3.95
C VAL A 94 3.11 -2.06 -3.24
N ALA A 95 3.21 -1.88 -1.94
CA ALA A 95 2.10 -1.53 -1.07
C ALA A 95 2.28 -0.14 -0.48
N GLN A 96 1.18 0.60 -0.36
CA GLN A 96 1.12 1.82 0.42
C GLN A 96 0.04 1.72 1.50
N SER A 97 0.36 2.12 2.76
CA SER A 97 -0.59 2.20 3.86
C SER A 97 -1.46 0.93 3.99
N MET A 98 -2.77 1.01 3.83
CA MET A 98 -3.72 -0.11 3.85
C MET A 98 -3.30 -1.28 2.92
N GLY A 99 -2.73 -0.99 1.75
CA GLY A 99 -2.21 -2.01 0.83
C GLY A 99 -1.18 -2.93 1.47
N GLY A 100 -0.50 -2.49 2.54
CA GLY A 100 0.44 -3.30 3.31
C GLY A 100 -0.21 -4.52 3.97
N TRP A 101 -1.44 -4.41 4.45
CA TRP A 101 -2.20 -5.54 5.00
C TRP A 101 -2.44 -6.62 3.95
N THR A 102 -2.81 -6.18 2.74
CA THR A 102 -3.02 -7.08 1.60
C THR A 102 -1.73 -7.76 1.18
N CYS A 103 -0.69 -6.98 0.92
CA CYS A 103 0.55 -7.49 0.35
C CYS A 103 1.37 -8.32 1.35
N LEU A 104 1.48 -7.90 2.60
CA LEU A 104 2.14 -8.67 3.65
C LEU A 104 1.37 -9.95 3.93
N GLY A 105 0.02 -9.86 4.09
CA GLY A 105 -0.83 -11.03 4.30
C GLY A 105 -0.73 -12.05 3.15
N PHE A 106 -0.66 -11.58 1.90
CA PHE A 106 -0.45 -12.45 0.74
C PHE A 106 0.95 -13.08 0.76
N THR A 107 1.98 -12.29 1.06
CA THR A 107 3.37 -12.76 1.09
C THR A 107 3.57 -13.85 2.16
N LEU A 108 2.96 -13.69 3.33
CA LEU A 108 3.03 -14.70 4.41
C LEU A 108 2.33 -16.00 4.05
N ARG A 109 1.21 -15.95 3.31
CA ARG A 109 0.46 -17.15 2.88
C ARG A 109 1.06 -17.82 1.65
N HIS A 110 1.70 -17.05 0.76
CA HIS A 110 2.19 -17.48 -0.55
C HIS A 110 3.61 -16.95 -0.85
N PRO A 111 4.61 -17.17 0.02
CA PRO A 111 5.95 -16.58 -0.15
C PRO A 111 6.61 -16.97 -1.47
N GLN A 112 6.31 -18.15 -2.00
CA GLN A 112 6.81 -18.65 -3.28
C GLN A 112 6.26 -17.86 -4.49
N ARG A 113 5.20 -17.07 -4.31
CA ARG A 113 4.59 -16.22 -5.35
C ARG A 113 5.05 -14.77 -5.31
N VAL A 114 5.95 -14.43 -4.39
CA VAL A 114 6.43 -13.05 -4.22
C VAL A 114 7.95 -13.02 -4.40
N ASP A 115 8.41 -12.23 -5.36
CA ASP A 115 9.84 -12.01 -5.59
C ASP A 115 10.40 -11.01 -4.57
N LYS A 116 9.69 -9.90 -4.38
CA LYS A 116 10.08 -8.80 -3.48
C LYS A 116 8.82 -8.10 -2.97
N LEU A 117 8.91 -7.55 -1.76
CA LEU A 117 7.83 -6.79 -1.13
C LEU A 117 8.31 -5.38 -0.79
N VAL A 118 7.61 -4.35 -1.28
CA VAL A 118 7.82 -2.94 -0.90
C VAL A 118 6.66 -2.48 -0.02
N MET A 119 6.99 -1.93 1.14
CA MET A 119 6.09 -1.48 2.20
C MET A 119 6.27 0.04 2.40
N CYS A 120 5.53 0.86 1.67
CA CYS A 120 5.60 2.32 1.76
C CYS A 120 4.60 2.84 2.78
N ASP A 121 5.10 3.57 3.77
CA ASP A 121 4.30 4.21 4.82
C ASP A 121 3.31 3.23 5.49
N THR A 122 3.78 2.00 5.75
CA THR A 122 2.96 0.93 6.34
C THR A 122 3.77 -0.10 7.09
N HIS A 123 3.22 -0.61 8.19
CA HIS A 123 3.73 -1.79 8.91
C HIS A 123 2.93 -3.08 8.59
N GLY A 124 1.95 -3.00 7.68
CA GLY A 124 1.16 -4.16 7.21
C GLY A 124 0.32 -4.84 8.29
N GLY A 125 -0.06 -4.13 9.34
CA GLY A 125 -0.84 -4.68 10.45
C GLY A 125 -0.01 -5.47 11.47
N LEU A 126 1.33 -5.44 11.40
CA LEU A 126 2.21 -6.18 12.32
C LEU A 126 1.84 -5.91 13.78
N ALA A 127 1.46 -6.98 14.50
CA ALA A 127 1.15 -6.95 15.93
C ALA A 127 2.45 -6.90 16.74
N SER A 128 2.72 -5.74 17.36
CA SER A 128 3.85 -5.51 18.24
C SER A 128 3.47 -4.51 19.32
N ASP A 129 3.83 -4.82 20.56
CA ASP A 129 3.58 -3.91 21.69
C ASP A 129 4.32 -2.59 21.53
N GLU A 130 5.52 -2.60 20.97
CA GLU A 130 6.31 -1.39 20.71
C GLU A 130 5.63 -0.51 19.65
N ILE A 131 5.15 -1.09 18.54
CA ILE A 131 4.39 -0.38 17.52
C ILE A 131 3.12 0.23 18.15
N ALA A 132 2.38 -0.54 18.95
CA ALA A 132 1.19 -0.07 19.63
C ALA A 132 1.49 1.08 20.63
N GLN A 133 2.64 1.07 21.29
CA GLN A 133 3.06 2.17 22.17
C GLN A 133 3.35 3.44 21.38
N VAL A 134 4.09 3.34 20.27
CA VAL A 134 4.38 4.49 19.38
C VAL A 134 3.08 5.07 18.83
N TRP A 135 2.18 4.22 18.37
CA TRP A 135 0.86 4.63 17.87
C TRP A 135 0.05 5.40 18.93
N ARG A 136 -0.05 4.86 20.15
CA ARG A 136 -0.76 5.53 21.27
C ARG A 136 -0.11 6.87 21.64
N ALA A 137 1.22 6.97 21.58
CA ALA A 137 1.93 8.21 21.84
C ALA A 137 1.67 9.26 20.74
N ALA A 138 1.70 8.85 19.47
CA ALA A 138 1.39 9.71 18.34
C ALA A 138 -0.04 10.25 18.38
N LEU A 139 -1.03 9.40 18.69
CA LEU A 139 -2.43 9.83 18.84
C LEU A 139 -2.63 10.87 19.94
N ARG A 140 -1.88 10.75 21.06
CA ARG A 140 -1.93 11.75 22.15
C ARG A 140 -1.23 13.07 21.82
N ALA A 141 -0.23 13.01 20.93
CA ALA A 141 0.54 14.19 20.51
C ALA A 141 -0.05 14.85 19.26
N ALA A 142 -0.99 14.17 18.57
CA ALA A 142 -1.60 14.68 17.35
C ALA A 142 -2.34 15.99 17.64
N GLY A 143 -1.98 17.02 16.89
CA GLY A 143 -2.71 18.28 16.82
C GLY A 143 -3.68 18.29 15.65
N ASP A 144 -4.52 19.31 15.59
CA ASP A 144 -5.41 19.52 14.45
C ASP A 144 -4.60 19.91 13.21
N LEU A 145 -4.93 19.28 12.09
CA LEU A 145 -4.41 19.71 10.80
C LEU A 145 -5.11 20.99 10.34
N PRO A 146 -4.44 21.86 9.58
CA PRO A 146 -5.09 23.02 8.97
C PRO A 146 -6.31 22.60 8.14
N ALA A 147 -7.35 23.44 8.16
CA ALA A 147 -8.57 23.17 7.40
C ALA A 147 -8.25 22.88 5.92
N GLY A 148 -8.86 21.82 5.37
CA GLY A 148 -8.68 21.41 3.98
C GLY A 148 -7.40 20.60 3.69
N VAL A 149 -6.52 20.37 4.67
CA VAL A 149 -5.36 19.50 4.51
C VAL A 149 -5.75 18.05 4.74
N HIS A 150 -5.52 17.21 3.73
CA HIS A 150 -5.71 15.77 3.86
C HIS A 150 -4.55 15.15 4.67
N PRO A 151 -4.82 14.38 5.75
CA PRO A 151 -3.76 13.85 6.62
C PRO A 151 -2.72 13.00 5.88
N ALA A 152 -3.14 12.21 4.91
CA ALA A 152 -2.23 11.36 4.13
C ALA A 152 -1.45 12.11 3.04
N ALA A 153 -1.79 13.38 2.77
CA ALA A 153 -1.05 14.25 1.85
C ALA A 153 -0.11 15.20 2.60
N GLY A 154 -0.44 15.50 3.86
CA GLY A 154 0.39 16.32 4.75
C GLY A 154 0.38 17.83 4.45
N VAL A 155 0.80 18.59 5.46
CA VAL A 155 0.83 20.06 5.41
C VAL A 155 1.82 20.56 4.36
N ARG A 156 2.96 19.89 4.20
CA ARG A 156 4.00 20.29 3.24
C ARG A 156 3.48 20.25 1.81
N MET A 157 2.86 19.13 1.39
CA MET A 157 2.33 19.01 0.03
C MET A 157 1.24 20.05 -0.22
N ALA A 158 0.34 20.28 0.74
CA ALA A 158 -0.70 21.28 0.62
C ALA A 158 -0.13 22.70 0.39
N ARG A 159 1.00 23.03 1.05
CA ARG A 159 1.66 24.33 0.95
C ARG A 159 2.54 24.47 -0.30
N GLU A 160 3.38 23.47 -0.57
CA GLU A 160 4.43 23.55 -1.60
C GLU A 160 3.97 23.04 -2.97
N GLN A 161 2.97 22.14 -2.98
CA GLN A 161 2.45 21.50 -4.19
C GLN A 161 0.91 21.45 -4.17
N PRO A 162 0.22 22.63 -4.12
CA PRO A 162 -1.24 22.66 -3.94
C PRO A 162 -2.02 21.95 -5.06
N ALA A 163 -1.51 21.95 -6.29
CA ALA A 163 -2.13 21.21 -7.40
C ALA A 163 -2.05 19.71 -7.20
N LEU A 164 -0.93 19.22 -6.66
CA LEU A 164 -0.75 17.80 -6.34
C LEU A 164 -1.63 17.39 -5.16
N HIS A 165 -1.72 18.22 -4.12
CA HIS A 165 -2.63 18.04 -2.99
C HIS A 165 -4.09 17.97 -3.44
N PHE A 166 -4.49 18.87 -4.35
CA PHE A 166 -5.83 18.85 -4.94
C PHE A 166 -6.09 17.53 -5.68
N LEU A 167 -5.15 17.09 -6.53
CA LEU A 167 -5.29 15.82 -7.25
C LEU A 167 -5.43 14.64 -6.29
N TYR A 168 -4.63 14.59 -5.22
CA TYR A 168 -4.75 13.57 -4.18
C TYR A 168 -6.17 13.53 -3.58
N ALA A 169 -6.69 14.71 -3.21
CA ALA A 169 -8.03 14.83 -2.66
C ALA A 169 -9.12 14.40 -3.66
N GLN A 170 -8.95 14.69 -4.96
CA GLN A 170 -9.90 14.26 -6.00
C GLN A 170 -9.87 12.73 -6.20
N ILE A 171 -8.69 12.11 -6.20
CA ILE A 171 -8.57 10.64 -6.26
C ILE A 171 -9.23 10.00 -5.04
N ASN A 172 -9.01 10.56 -3.84
CA ASN A 172 -9.67 10.11 -2.62
C ASN A 172 -11.20 10.21 -2.71
N ALA A 173 -11.71 11.31 -3.27
CA ALA A 173 -13.15 11.56 -3.41
C ALA A 173 -13.88 10.59 -4.36
N LEU A 174 -13.15 9.83 -5.18
CA LEU A 174 -13.72 8.75 -6.00
C LEU A 174 -14.06 7.49 -5.19
N ASN A 175 -13.60 7.40 -3.95
CA ASN A 175 -13.92 6.30 -3.06
C ASN A 175 -15.19 6.60 -2.24
N PRO A 176 -15.93 5.57 -1.82
CA PRO A 176 -17.00 5.75 -0.84
C PRO A 176 -16.47 6.39 0.44
N ALA A 177 -17.20 7.36 0.98
CA ALA A 177 -16.86 8.00 2.25
C ALA A 177 -16.84 6.98 3.40
N ARG A 178 -15.76 6.99 4.19
CA ARG A 178 -15.60 6.11 5.35
C ARG A 178 -15.22 6.89 6.60
N SER A 179 -15.77 6.48 7.74
CA SER A 179 -15.30 6.97 9.04
C SER A 179 -13.99 6.26 9.44
N LEU A 180 -13.26 6.85 10.38
CA LEU A 180 -12.06 6.22 10.96
C LEU A 180 -12.39 4.89 11.65
N SER A 181 -13.57 4.77 12.28
CA SER A 181 -14.00 3.52 12.90
C SER A 181 -14.27 2.43 11.87
N THR A 182 -14.90 2.77 10.74
CA THR A 182 -15.13 1.83 9.63
C THR A 182 -13.79 1.37 9.03
N LEU A 183 -12.83 2.27 8.85
CA LEU A 183 -11.49 1.91 8.37
C LEU A 183 -10.77 1.01 9.39
N GLY A 184 -10.84 1.31 10.68
CA GLY A 184 -10.27 0.47 11.73
C GLY A 184 -10.84 -0.94 11.74
N ALA A 185 -12.16 -1.09 11.58
CA ALA A 185 -12.82 -2.40 11.47
C ALA A 185 -12.34 -3.17 10.21
N LEU A 186 -12.23 -2.48 9.07
CA LEU A 186 -11.72 -3.04 7.81
C LEU A 186 -10.30 -3.62 7.98
N LEU A 187 -9.40 -2.84 8.57
CA LEU A 187 -8.01 -3.26 8.79
C LEU A 187 -7.90 -4.39 9.83
N SER A 188 -8.69 -4.34 10.89
CA SER A 188 -8.74 -5.44 11.87
C SER A 188 -9.20 -6.75 11.24
N ALA A 189 -10.16 -6.71 10.32
CA ALA A 189 -10.62 -7.88 9.58
C ALA A 189 -9.56 -8.44 8.62
N ALA A 190 -8.66 -7.58 8.10
CA ALA A 190 -7.57 -7.99 7.21
C ALA A 190 -6.49 -8.83 7.92
N GLY A 191 -6.49 -8.83 9.25
CA GLY A 191 -5.59 -9.62 10.08
C GLY A 191 -4.41 -8.82 10.64
N ALA A 192 -3.72 -9.45 11.60
CA ALA A 192 -2.58 -8.87 12.31
C ALA A 192 -1.47 -9.92 12.45
N PRO A 193 -0.50 -9.97 11.51
CA PRO A 193 0.62 -10.89 11.60
C PRO A 193 1.46 -10.62 12.85
N THR A 194 2.05 -11.67 13.41
CA THR A 194 2.92 -11.57 14.59
C THR A 194 4.37 -11.31 14.19
N VAL A 195 5.20 -10.92 15.16
CA VAL A 195 6.66 -10.80 14.97
C VAL A 195 7.29 -12.12 14.56
N ALA A 196 6.77 -13.25 15.07
CA ALA A 196 7.26 -14.58 14.69
C ALA A 196 6.96 -14.90 13.22
N ASP A 197 5.77 -14.55 12.73
CA ASP A 197 5.38 -14.77 11.32
C ASP A 197 6.31 -14.03 10.37
N VAL A 198 6.56 -12.74 10.62
CA VAL A 198 7.42 -11.92 9.74
C VAL A 198 8.90 -12.24 9.91
N GLY A 199 9.33 -12.69 11.10
CA GLY A 199 10.71 -13.10 11.37
C GLY A 199 11.11 -14.37 10.61
N ALA A 200 10.15 -15.22 10.24
CA ALA A 200 10.37 -16.41 9.42
C ALA A 200 10.37 -16.12 7.91
N LEU A 201 9.99 -14.91 7.49
CA LEU A 201 9.86 -14.57 6.07
C LEU A 201 11.23 -14.35 5.43
N GLU A 202 11.51 -15.10 4.36
CA GLU A 202 12.76 -14.99 3.60
C GLU A 202 12.68 -14.04 2.39
N VAL A 203 11.45 -13.70 1.95
CA VAL A 203 11.24 -12.75 0.86
C VAL A 203 11.90 -11.42 1.21
N PRO A 204 12.70 -10.82 0.28
CA PRO A 204 13.28 -9.51 0.50
C PRO A 204 12.21 -8.43 0.68
N VAL A 205 12.32 -7.62 1.74
CA VAL A 205 11.36 -6.56 2.06
C VAL A 205 12.07 -5.21 2.08
N LEU A 206 11.47 -4.22 1.43
CA LEU A 206 11.89 -2.82 1.49
C LEU A 206 10.81 -2.00 2.17
N PHE A 207 11.16 -1.38 3.29
CA PHE A 207 10.33 -0.35 3.91
C PHE A 207 10.76 1.02 3.38
N ILE A 208 9.78 1.86 3.07
CA ILE A 208 9.99 3.27 2.70
C ILE A 208 9.13 4.11 3.65
N ALA A 209 9.74 5.05 4.33
CA ALA A 209 9.09 5.89 5.33
C ALA A 209 9.26 7.38 5.00
N GLY A 210 8.18 8.13 4.94
CA GLY A 210 8.21 9.59 4.92
C GLY A 210 8.56 10.12 6.32
N GLU A 211 9.57 10.99 6.44
CA GLU A 211 10.03 11.49 7.75
C GLU A 211 8.99 12.38 8.44
N GLU A 212 8.04 12.95 7.69
CA GLU A 212 6.96 13.80 8.18
C GLU A 212 5.60 13.05 8.26
N ASP A 213 5.60 11.72 8.21
CA ASP A 213 4.37 10.92 8.28
C ASP A 213 3.71 11.03 9.66
N VAL A 214 2.52 11.68 9.67
CA VAL A 214 1.68 11.83 10.89
C VAL A 214 0.62 10.75 11.01
N VAL A 215 0.42 9.94 9.97
CA VAL A 215 -0.56 8.84 9.95
C VAL A 215 0.06 7.55 10.46
N ILE A 216 1.20 7.16 9.92
CA ILE A 216 2.00 6.02 10.39
C ILE A 216 3.41 6.53 10.73
N PRO A 217 3.66 6.96 11.98
CA PRO A 217 4.94 7.54 12.36
C PRO A 217 6.15 6.71 11.90
N PRO A 218 7.21 7.31 11.35
CA PRO A 218 8.39 6.62 10.80
C PRO A 218 9.01 5.62 11.77
N ARG A 219 8.93 5.91 13.07
CA ARG A 219 9.42 5.01 14.13
C ARG A 219 8.69 3.66 14.13
N MET A 220 7.42 3.61 13.72
CA MET A 220 6.69 2.33 13.59
C MET A 220 7.29 1.47 12.47
N LEU A 221 7.70 2.08 11.35
CA LEU A 221 8.36 1.37 10.26
C LEU A 221 9.76 0.92 10.64
N ALA A 222 10.48 1.72 11.42
CA ALA A 222 11.79 1.33 11.94
C ALA A 222 11.70 0.10 12.86
N ILE A 223 10.70 0.05 13.76
CA ILE A 223 10.44 -1.12 14.60
C ILE A 223 10.02 -2.31 13.72
N ALA A 224 9.07 -2.09 12.81
CA ALA A 224 8.58 -3.15 11.92
C ALA A 224 9.71 -3.77 11.10
N SER A 225 10.53 -2.95 10.44
CA SER A 225 11.65 -3.45 9.61
C SER A 225 12.64 -4.28 10.40
N GLY A 226 12.89 -3.95 11.68
CA GLY A 226 13.73 -4.74 12.59
C GLY A 226 13.17 -6.11 12.96
N CYS A 227 11.88 -6.37 12.75
CA CYS A 227 11.25 -7.66 12.99
C CYS A 227 11.43 -8.66 11.83
N PHE A 228 11.80 -8.21 10.64
CA PHE A 228 11.98 -9.05 9.46
C PHE A 228 13.43 -9.50 9.30
N ARG A 229 13.63 -10.73 8.90
CA ARG A 229 14.95 -11.31 8.68
C ARG A 229 15.71 -10.65 7.50
N ASN A 230 15.00 -10.28 6.46
CA ASN A 230 15.57 -9.76 5.20
C ASN A 230 14.87 -8.46 4.80
N ALA A 231 15.00 -7.43 5.65
CA ALA A 231 14.41 -6.14 5.40
C ALA A 231 15.46 -5.02 5.31
N ARG A 232 15.10 -3.96 4.56
CA ARG A 232 15.80 -2.66 4.53
C ARG A 232 14.79 -1.57 4.81
N LEU A 233 15.25 -0.46 5.38
CA LEU A 233 14.45 0.75 5.59
C LEU A 233 15.16 1.92 4.91
N GLU A 234 14.39 2.63 4.07
CA GLU A 234 14.79 3.90 3.45
C GLU A 234 13.89 5.00 4.00
N SER A 235 14.47 6.05 4.56
CA SER A 235 13.75 7.24 5.01
C SER A 235 13.82 8.33 3.97
N VAL A 236 12.67 8.95 3.68
CA VAL A 236 12.57 10.01 2.67
C VAL A 236 12.27 11.33 3.36
N PRO A 237 13.22 12.28 3.34
CA PRO A 237 13.03 13.59 3.95
C PRO A 237 11.97 14.41 3.22
N ALA A 238 11.34 15.31 3.94
CA ALA A 238 10.33 16.23 3.41
C ALA A 238 9.15 15.51 2.71
N ALA A 239 8.78 14.33 3.19
CA ALA A 239 7.65 13.54 2.72
C ALA A 239 6.78 13.10 3.90
N GLY A 240 5.48 13.14 3.73
CA GLY A 240 4.47 12.64 4.68
C GLY A 240 4.09 11.20 4.39
N HIS A 241 2.80 10.88 4.60
CA HIS A 241 2.25 9.52 4.51
C HIS A 241 2.11 8.98 3.07
N SER A 242 2.45 9.77 2.06
CA SER A 242 2.30 9.37 0.66
C SER A 242 3.58 9.64 -0.12
N VAL A 243 4.72 9.05 0.31
CA VAL A 243 6.04 9.24 -0.32
C VAL A 243 5.98 9.03 -1.82
N TYR A 244 5.30 7.99 -2.29
CA TYR A 244 5.13 7.66 -3.71
C TYR A 244 4.46 8.79 -4.52
N PHE A 245 3.61 9.57 -3.86
CA PHE A 245 2.84 10.65 -4.45
C PHE A 245 3.56 12.00 -4.32
N GLU A 246 4.17 12.26 -3.15
CA GLU A 246 4.83 13.53 -2.79
C GLU A 246 6.23 13.66 -3.37
N ARG A 247 6.97 12.55 -3.45
CA ARG A 247 8.37 12.46 -3.90
C ARG A 247 8.54 11.33 -4.92
N PRO A 248 7.80 11.38 -6.05
CA PRO A 248 7.72 10.24 -6.99
C PRO A 248 9.07 9.84 -7.57
N SER A 249 9.94 10.80 -7.89
CA SER A 249 11.27 10.48 -8.44
C SER A 249 12.12 9.71 -7.43
N VAL A 250 12.14 10.17 -6.16
CA VAL A 250 12.88 9.51 -5.08
C VAL A 250 12.31 8.10 -4.82
N PHE A 251 10.99 8.00 -4.72
CA PHE A 251 10.32 6.71 -4.54
C PHE A 251 10.64 5.73 -5.68
N ASN A 252 10.50 6.19 -6.92
CA ASN A 252 10.74 5.37 -8.09
C ASN A 252 12.20 4.87 -8.16
N GLU A 253 13.18 5.72 -7.89
CA GLU A 253 14.61 5.36 -7.83
C GLU A 253 14.91 4.33 -6.74
N ILE A 254 14.32 4.49 -5.54
CA ILE A 254 14.47 3.55 -4.42
C ILE A 254 13.90 2.18 -4.81
N VAL A 255 12.67 2.15 -5.33
CA VAL A 255 12.02 0.91 -5.77
C VAL A 255 12.80 0.28 -6.92
N GLU A 256 13.22 1.06 -7.92
CA GLU A 256 13.98 0.57 -9.07
C GLU A 256 15.29 -0.13 -8.66
N ARG A 257 16.08 0.49 -7.75
CA ARG A 257 17.29 -0.14 -7.20
C ARG A 257 16.97 -1.46 -6.49
N PHE A 258 15.85 -1.51 -5.77
CA PHE A 258 15.46 -2.71 -5.04
C PHE A 258 14.96 -3.82 -5.96
N VAL A 259 14.16 -3.52 -6.98
CA VAL A 259 13.60 -4.54 -7.87
C VAL A 259 14.61 -5.01 -8.93
N GLY A 260 15.55 -4.15 -9.33
CA GLY A 260 16.56 -4.45 -10.35
C GLY A 260 17.79 -5.20 -9.85
N GLY A 261 18.04 -5.22 -8.54
CA GLY A 261 19.13 -6.00 -7.91
C GLY A 261 18.62 -7.32 -7.39
#